data_de418a839bc0dfc8075b1b432b738b8c
#
_entry.id   de418a839bc0dfc8075b1b432b738b8c
#
_cell.length_a   1.000
_cell.length_b   1.000
_cell.length_c   1.000
_cell.angle_alpha   90.00
_cell.angle_beta   90.00
_cell.angle_gamma   90.00
#
_symmetry.space_group_name_H-M   'P 1'
#
loop_
_entity.id
_entity.type
_entity.pdbx_description
1 polymer ?
#
loop_
_entity_poly.entity_id
_entity_poly.type
_entity_poly.pdbx_seq_one_letter_code
_entity_poly.pdbx_strand_id
1 'polypeptide(L)'
;LYTMFAAPPDQSLEWSDSAVEGQFRFLKSLWRLVNEHAGSAPPTAAGEQTEDLKTLRRHIHETIAKVSDDISRRYKFNTAIAAVMELVNHLSRMTVDSAAAHAVRQEGLDTVVLLLAPIVPHVTAVLWQALGHADD
;
A
#
# COMPACT_ATOMS: atom_id res chain seq x y z
N LEU A 1 -4.02 3.59 -12.91
CA LEU A 1 -2.81 3.01 -12.31
C LEU A 1 -1.78 2.63 -13.38
N TYR A 2 -2.18 1.86 -14.40
CA TYR A 2 -1.27 1.41 -15.44
C TYR A 2 -0.59 2.58 -16.17
N THR A 3 -1.34 3.59 -16.57
CA THR A 3 -0.78 4.72 -17.32
C THR A 3 0.26 5.48 -16.52
N MET A 4 0.09 5.61 -15.21
CA MET A 4 1.04 6.28 -14.33
C MET A 4 2.25 5.44 -14.00
N PHE A 5 2.08 4.11 -13.93
CA PHE A 5 3.17 3.19 -13.60
C PHE A 5 4.08 2.93 -14.81
N ALA A 6 3.49 2.71 -15.99
CA ALA A 6 4.22 2.27 -17.18
C ALA A 6 5.13 3.33 -17.77
N ALA A 7 4.75 4.61 -17.68
CA ALA A 7 5.54 5.71 -18.24
C ALA A 7 5.35 7.00 -17.44
N PRO A 8 6.40 7.86 -17.32
CA PRO A 8 6.23 9.20 -16.79
C PRO A 8 5.26 10.02 -17.66
N PRO A 9 4.62 11.07 -17.09
CA PRO A 9 3.63 11.86 -17.83
C PRO A 9 4.14 12.53 -19.10
N ASP A 10 5.45 12.77 -19.18
CA ASP A 10 6.12 13.42 -20.30
C ASP A 10 6.62 12.45 -21.39
N GLN A 11 6.35 11.14 -21.23
CA GLN A 11 6.76 10.12 -22.18
C GLN A 11 5.54 9.46 -22.82
N SER A 12 5.72 8.94 -24.04
CA SER A 12 4.67 8.18 -24.70
C SER A 12 4.45 6.82 -24.05
N LEU A 13 3.19 6.43 -23.96
CA LEU A 13 2.76 5.17 -23.36
C LEU A 13 2.47 4.15 -24.46
N GLU A 14 3.06 2.96 -24.34
CA GLU A 14 2.68 1.80 -25.16
C GLU A 14 1.80 0.88 -24.33
N TRP A 15 0.64 0.53 -24.88
CA TRP A 15 -0.29 -0.37 -24.22
C TRP A 15 0.26 -1.81 -24.24
N SER A 16 0.22 -2.48 -23.11
CA SER A 16 0.60 -3.88 -22.96
C SER A 16 -0.41 -4.63 -22.13
N ASP A 17 -1.05 -5.64 -22.68
CA ASP A 17 -2.05 -6.44 -21.97
C ASP A 17 -1.45 -7.14 -20.76
N SER A 18 -0.22 -7.66 -20.86
CA SER A 18 0.44 -8.33 -19.75
C SER A 18 0.77 -7.37 -18.59
N ALA A 19 1.14 -6.13 -18.92
CA ALA A 19 1.39 -5.11 -17.89
C ALA A 19 0.09 -4.66 -17.21
N VAL A 20 -0.99 -4.51 -17.97
CA VAL A 20 -2.32 -4.20 -17.41
C VAL A 20 -2.78 -5.32 -16.48
N GLU A 21 -2.59 -6.58 -16.87
CA GLU A 21 -2.88 -7.72 -16.01
C GLU A 21 -2.05 -7.71 -14.72
N GLY A 22 -0.79 -7.32 -14.79
CA GLY A 22 0.08 -7.17 -13.63
C GLY A 22 -0.45 -6.13 -12.65
N GLN A 23 -0.91 -4.99 -13.16
CA GLN A 23 -1.51 -3.94 -12.34
C GLN A 23 -2.83 -4.39 -11.72
N PHE A 24 -3.66 -5.09 -12.49
CA PHE A 24 -4.91 -5.65 -11.99
C PHE A 24 -4.65 -6.68 -10.88
N ARG A 25 -3.66 -7.54 -11.04
CA ARG A 25 -3.26 -8.51 -10.01
C ARG A 25 -2.79 -7.82 -8.74
N PHE A 26 -2.05 -6.72 -8.88
CA PHE A 26 -1.61 -5.92 -7.72
C PHE A 26 -2.82 -5.38 -6.94
N LEU A 27 -3.76 -4.74 -7.62
CA LEU A 27 -4.96 -4.20 -6.98
C LEU A 27 -5.79 -5.31 -6.32
N LYS A 28 -5.88 -6.45 -6.96
CA LYS A 28 -6.59 -7.61 -6.44
C LYS A 28 -5.91 -8.17 -5.18
N SER A 29 -4.58 -8.23 -5.17
CA SER A 29 -3.80 -8.65 -4.00
C SER A 29 -3.96 -7.68 -2.84
N LEU A 30 -3.94 -6.39 -3.12
CA LEU A 30 -4.18 -5.35 -2.12
C LEU A 30 -5.59 -5.46 -1.54
N TRP A 31 -6.59 -5.64 -2.39
CA TRP A 31 -7.98 -5.85 -1.98
C TRP A 31 -8.11 -7.03 -1.02
N ARG A 32 -7.50 -8.16 -1.39
CA ARG A 32 -7.50 -9.36 -0.54
C ARG A 32 -6.83 -9.11 0.80
N LEU A 33 -5.66 -8.49 0.80
CA LEU A 33 -4.91 -8.19 2.02
C LEU A 33 -5.71 -7.30 2.97
N VAL A 34 -6.32 -6.24 2.45
CA VAL A 34 -7.16 -5.33 3.24
C VAL A 34 -8.35 -6.08 3.83
N ASN A 35 -9.04 -6.90 3.05
CA ASN A 35 -10.19 -7.64 3.53
C ASN A 35 -9.83 -8.70 4.58
N GLU A 36 -8.71 -9.38 4.40
CA GLU A 36 -8.19 -10.33 5.41
C GLU A 36 -7.87 -9.62 6.72
N HIS A 37 -7.21 -8.46 6.63
CA HIS A 37 -6.88 -7.67 7.81
C HIS A 37 -8.15 -7.16 8.52
N ALA A 38 -9.09 -6.61 7.77
CA ALA A 38 -10.34 -6.08 8.31
C ALA A 38 -11.22 -7.16 8.95
N GLY A 39 -11.19 -8.37 8.38
CA GLY A 39 -11.95 -9.51 8.88
C GLY A 39 -11.30 -10.23 10.06
N SER A 40 -10.04 -9.97 10.35
CA SER A 40 -9.33 -10.62 11.45
C SER A 40 -9.45 -9.81 12.74
N ALA A 41 -9.75 -10.49 13.84
CA ALA A 41 -9.72 -9.87 15.16
C ALA A 41 -8.26 -9.63 15.59
N PRO A 42 -7.96 -8.51 16.25
CA PRO A 42 -6.61 -8.30 16.80
C PRO A 42 -6.26 -9.42 17.79
N PRO A 43 -5.05 -9.96 17.74
CA PRO A 43 -4.60 -10.90 18.75
C PRO A 43 -4.67 -10.28 20.16
N THR A 44 -5.04 -11.07 21.13
CA THR A 44 -5.15 -10.59 22.53
C THR A 44 -3.80 -10.42 23.21
N ALA A 45 -2.76 -11.07 22.69
CA ALA A 45 -1.39 -10.91 23.20
C ALA A 45 -0.87 -9.52 22.84
N ALA A 46 -0.48 -8.73 23.85
CA ALA A 46 -0.02 -7.36 23.63
C ALA A 46 1.27 -7.30 22.77
N GLY A 47 2.19 -8.23 22.99
CA GLY A 47 3.45 -8.32 22.24
C GLY A 47 4.30 -7.04 22.33
N GLU A 48 5.60 -7.20 22.25
CA GLU A 48 6.52 -6.07 22.11
C GLU A 48 6.83 -5.84 20.62
N GLN A 49 7.24 -4.60 20.29
CA GLN A 49 7.75 -4.33 18.95
C GLN A 49 9.10 -5.04 18.78
N THR A 50 9.11 -6.07 17.94
CA THR A 50 10.35 -6.77 17.59
C THR A 50 11.16 -5.94 16.59
N GLU A 51 12.41 -6.33 16.36
CA GLU A 51 13.24 -5.69 15.33
C GLU A 51 12.60 -5.75 13.95
N ASP A 52 11.90 -6.85 13.63
CA ASP A 52 11.18 -6.98 12.37
C ASP A 52 10.05 -5.95 12.24
N LEU A 53 9.30 -5.71 13.31
CA LEU A 53 8.23 -4.69 13.32
C LEU A 53 8.80 -3.28 13.23
N LYS A 54 9.90 -3.00 13.89
CA LYS A 54 10.59 -1.71 13.80
C LYS A 54 11.12 -1.47 12.40
N THR A 55 11.68 -2.49 11.75
CA THR A 55 12.14 -2.42 10.37
C THR A 55 10.99 -2.17 9.41
N LEU A 56 9.86 -2.83 9.61
CA LEU A 56 8.66 -2.61 8.81
C LEU A 56 8.11 -1.19 8.99
N ARG A 57 8.03 -0.68 10.22
CA ARG A 57 7.60 0.71 10.45
C ARG A 57 8.54 1.70 9.79
N ARG A 58 9.83 1.45 9.82
CA ARG A 58 10.81 2.28 9.11
C ARG A 58 10.54 2.26 7.61
N HIS A 59 10.28 1.09 7.04
CA HIS A 59 9.93 0.95 5.64
C HIS A 59 8.66 1.74 5.29
N ILE A 60 7.63 1.70 6.15
CA ILE A 60 6.40 2.48 5.96
C ILE A 60 6.73 3.97 5.86
N HIS A 61 7.50 4.51 6.81
CA HIS A 61 7.85 5.93 6.83
C HIS A 61 8.77 6.33 5.67
N GLU A 62 9.70 5.48 5.30
CA GLU A 62 10.56 5.70 4.11
C GLU A 62 9.73 5.73 2.82
N THR A 63 8.72 4.87 2.73
CA THR A 63 7.80 4.86 1.58
C THR A 63 6.99 6.15 1.50
N ILE A 64 6.49 6.65 2.63
CA ILE A 64 5.78 7.94 2.68
C ILE A 64 6.69 9.05 2.15
N ALA A 65 7.92 9.12 2.63
CA ALA A 65 8.87 10.16 2.22
C ALA A 65 9.19 10.06 0.74
N LYS A 66 9.45 8.85 0.23
CA LYS A 66 9.78 8.62 -1.18
C LYS A 66 8.61 8.96 -2.10
N VAL A 67 7.41 8.49 -1.79
CA VAL A 67 6.23 8.75 -2.61
C VAL A 67 5.90 10.23 -2.61
N SER A 68 5.98 10.88 -1.46
CA SER A 68 5.74 12.33 -1.35
C SER A 68 6.73 13.11 -2.20
N ASP A 69 8.01 12.76 -2.18
CA ASP A 69 9.04 13.40 -2.99
C ASP A 69 8.83 13.14 -4.48
N ASP A 70 8.55 11.88 -4.85
CA ASP A 70 8.36 11.52 -6.26
C ASP A 70 7.14 12.21 -6.88
N ILE A 71 6.05 12.36 -6.11
CA ILE A 71 4.82 13.00 -6.61
C ILE A 71 4.95 14.52 -6.61
N SER A 72 5.43 15.11 -5.51
CA SER A 72 5.40 16.57 -5.34
C SER A 72 6.54 17.31 -6.02
N ARG A 73 7.70 16.68 -6.15
CA ARG A 73 8.92 17.33 -6.66
C ARG A 73 9.37 16.80 -8.01
N ARG A 74 9.30 15.50 -8.20
CA ARG A 74 9.85 14.82 -9.38
C ARG A 74 8.82 14.47 -10.43
N TYR A 75 7.53 14.44 -10.06
CA TYR A 75 6.43 13.98 -10.92
C TYR A 75 6.66 12.58 -11.49
N LYS A 76 7.31 11.72 -10.70
CA LYS A 76 7.64 10.34 -11.08
C LYS A 76 6.64 9.36 -10.47
N PHE A 77 5.45 9.30 -11.04
CA PHE A 77 4.38 8.44 -10.53
C PHE A 77 4.72 6.96 -10.62
N ASN A 78 5.49 6.56 -11.64
CA ASN A 78 5.90 5.17 -11.82
C ASN A 78 6.79 4.68 -10.67
N THR A 79 7.74 5.48 -10.20
CA THR A 79 8.60 5.12 -9.07
C THR A 79 7.85 5.17 -7.75
N ALA A 80 6.90 6.10 -7.61
CA ALA A 80 6.03 6.17 -6.44
C ALA A 80 5.18 4.91 -6.32
N ILE A 81 4.56 4.48 -7.40
CA ILE A 81 3.73 3.27 -7.42
C ILE A 81 4.58 2.02 -7.14
N ALA A 82 5.78 1.94 -7.71
CA ALA A 82 6.71 0.83 -7.44
C ALA A 82 7.07 0.75 -5.95
N ALA A 83 7.31 1.88 -5.29
CA ALA A 83 7.60 1.91 -3.86
C ALA A 83 6.41 1.42 -3.03
N VAL A 84 5.19 1.79 -3.41
CA VAL A 84 3.98 1.30 -2.74
C VAL A 84 3.82 -0.21 -2.94
N MET A 85 4.10 -0.73 -4.13
CA MET A 85 4.06 -2.18 -4.40
C MET A 85 5.05 -2.96 -3.53
N GLU A 86 6.27 -2.44 -3.34
CA GLU A 86 7.24 -3.06 -2.43
C GLU A 86 6.73 -3.10 -0.99
N LEU A 87 6.12 -2.02 -0.54
CA LEU A 87 5.55 -1.97 0.80
C LEU A 87 4.42 -2.98 0.97
N VAL A 88 3.52 -3.10 0.00
CA VAL A 88 2.43 -4.08 0.01
C VAL A 88 2.99 -5.50 0.07
N ASN A 89 4.04 -5.80 -0.70
CA ASN A 89 4.70 -7.11 -0.64
C ASN A 89 5.26 -7.39 0.74
N HIS A 90 5.87 -6.42 1.38
CA HIS A 90 6.41 -6.57 2.74
C HIS A 90 5.27 -6.83 3.74
N LEU A 91 4.18 -6.07 3.65
CA LEU A 91 3.01 -6.26 4.52
C LEU A 91 2.36 -7.62 4.34
N SER A 92 2.32 -8.14 3.10
CA SER A 92 1.70 -9.44 2.81
C SER A 92 2.52 -10.62 3.36
N ARG A 93 3.81 -10.41 3.58
CA ARG A 93 4.72 -11.46 4.10
C ARG A 93 4.84 -11.47 5.62
N MET A 94 4.36 -10.43 6.29
CA MET A 94 4.48 -10.36 7.74
C MET A 94 3.54 -11.35 8.42
N THR A 95 3.95 -11.85 9.58
CA THR A 95 3.13 -12.68 10.44
C THR A 95 2.48 -11.81 11.52
N VAL A 96 1.17 -11.93 11.67
CA VAL A 96 0.43 -11.18 12.68
C VAL A 96 0.11 -12.11 13.85
N ASP A 97 1.00 -12.12 14.83
CA ASP A 97 0.91 -12.98 16.01
C ASP A 97 0.74 -12.19 17.32
N SER A 98 0.66 -10.87 17.23
CA SER A 98 0.51 -9.99 18.39
C SER A 98 -0.29 -8.73 18.04
N ALA A 99 -0.79 -8.04 19.08
CA ALA A 99 -1.47 -6.77 18.90
C ALA A 99 -0.55 -5.72 18.27
N ALA A 100 0.74 -5.74 18.62
CA ALA A 100 1.73 -4.83 18.03
C ALA A 100 1.87 -5.09 16.52
N ALA A 101 1.97 -6.35 16.10
CA ALA A 101 2.05 -6.70 14.68
C ALA A 101 0.77 -6.29 13.93
N HIS A 102 -0.40 -6.51 14.51
CA HIS A 102 -1.67 -6.09 13.92
C HIS A 102 -1.72 -4.57 13.75
N ALA A 103 -1.29 -3.81 14.76
CA ALA A 103 -1.26 -2.35 14.71
C ALA A 103 -0.31 -1.83 13.63
N VAL A 104 0.85 -2.44 13.46
CA VAL A 104 1.81 -2.06 12.41
C VAL A 104 1.25 -2.37 11.03
N ARG A 105 0.59 -3.52 10.85
CA ARG A 105 -0.06 -3.85 9.58
C ARG A 105 -1.18 -2.86 9.26
N GLN A 106 -1.98 -2.47 10.26
CA GLN A 106 -3.03 -1.47 10.09
C GLN A 106 -2.43 -0.14 9.64
N GLU A 107 -1.37 0.33 10.29
CA GLU A 107 -0.66 1.56 9.91
C GLU A 107 -0.15 1.49 8.47
N GLY A 108 0.43 0.35 8.09
CA GLY A 108 0.95 0.15 6.73
C GLY A 108 -0.16 0.15 5.68
N LEU A 109 -1.27 -0.52 5.93
CA LEU A 109 -2.41 -0.56 5.00
C LEU A 109 -3.08 0.80 4.88
N ASP A 110 -3.27 1.53 5.99
CA ASP A 110 -3.78 2.90 5.96
C ASP A 110 -2.88 3.79 5.11
N THR A 111 -1.57 3.67 5.27
CA THR A 111 -0.58 4.43 4.50
C THR A 111 -0.68 4.11 3.00
N VAL A 112 -0.75 2.84 2.63
CA VAL A 112 -0.87 2.41 1.23
C VAL A 112 -2.12 3.01 0.58
N VAL A 113 -3.26 2.93 1.27
CA VAL A 113 -4.52 3.46 0.74
C VAL A 113 -4.46 4.97 0.57
N LEU A 114 -3.91 5.70 1.55
CA LEU A 114 -3.76 7.14 1.45
C LEU A 114 -2.82 7.56 0.32
N LEU A 115 -1.71 6.83 0.13
CA LEU A 115 -0.75 7.13 -0.93
C LEU A 115 -1.31 6.84 -2.32
N LEU A 116 -2.20 5.86 -2.46
CA LEU A 116 -2.83 5.51 -3.74
C LEU A 116 -4.09 6.32 -4.04
N ALA A 117 -4.65 7.04 -3.06
CA ALA A 117 -5.91 7.77 -3.23
C ALA A 117 -5.92 8.74 -4.42
N PRO A 118 -4.86 9.53 -4.69
CA PRO A 118 -4.84 10.41 -5.86
C PRO A 118 -4.82 9.66 -7.19
N ILE A 119 -4.44 8.40 -7.20
CA ILE A 119 -4.23 7.60 -8.41
C ILE A 119 -5.44 6.74 -8.74
N VAL A 120 -6.00 6.06 -7.74
CA VAL A 120 -7.16 5.16 -7.89
C VAL A 120 -8.21 5.48 -6.83
N PRO A 121 -8.85 6.65 -6.88
CA PRO A 121 -9.69 7.15 -5.78
C PRO A 121 -10.89 6.27 -5.46
N HIS A 122 -11.50 5.63 -6.43
CA HIS A 122 -12.68 4.79 -6.19
C HIS A 122 -12.33 3.53 -5.40
N VAL A 123 -11.26 2.85 -5.79
CA VAL A 123 -10.77 1.65 -5.10
C VAL A 123 -10.33 2.00 -3.69
N THR A 124 -9.58 3.09 -3.52
CA THR A 124 -9.07 3.50 -2.21
C THR A 124 -10.17 3.92 -1.26
N ALA A 125 -11.24 4.56 -1.76
CA ALA A 125 -12.39 4.91 -0.92
C ALA A 125 -13.03 3.67 -0.31
N VAL A 126 -13.24 2.62 -1.11
CA VAL A 126 -13.81 1.36 -0.62
C VAL A 126 -12.87 0.68 0.37
N LEU A 127 -11.56 0.64 0.08
CA LEU A 127 -10.57 0.04 0.96
C LEU A 127 -10.46 0.79 2.29
N TRP A 128 -10.54 2.11 2.25
CA TRP A 128 -10.50 2.96 3.45
C TRP A 128 -11.65 2.65 4.40
N GLN A 129 -12.86 2.50 3.85
CA GLN A 129 -14.01 2.09 4.62
C GLN A 129 -13.84 0.68 5.20
N ALA A 130 -13.31 -0.25 4.40
CA ALA A 130 -13.07 -1.63 4.85
C ALA A 130 -12.09 -1.69 6.01
N LEU A 131 -11.14 -0.74 6.09
CA LEU A 131 -10.19 -0.62 7.20
C LEU A 131 -10.82 -0.01 8.47
N GLY A 132 -12.08 0.37 8.42
CA GLY A 132 -12.80 0.88 9.59
C GLY A 132 -12.86 2.39 9.70
N HIS A 133 -12.47 3.12 8.65
CA HIS A 133 -12.49 4.58 8.64
C HIS A 133 -13.79 5.11 8.06
N ALA A 134 -14.22 6.25 8.56
CA ALA A 134 -15.38 6.96 8.03
C ALA A 134 -15.02 7.64 6.69
N ASP A 135 -16.06 7.96 5.91
CA ASP A 135 -15.89 8.77 4.69
C ASP A 135 -15.40 10.18 5.04
N ASP A 136 -14.30 10.54 4.46
CA ASP A 136 -13.78 11.92 4.49
C ASP A 136 -13.66 12.47 3.09
#